data_74c5eaad91debb541616a10dcbae493d
#
_entry.id   74c5eaad91debb541616a10dcbae493d
#
_cell.length_a   1.000
_cell.length_b   1.000
_cell.length_c   1.000
_cell.angle_alpha   90.00
_cell.angle_beta   90.00
_cell.angle_gamma   90.00
#
_symmetry.space_group_name_H-M   'P 1'
#
loop_
_entity.id
_entity.type
_entity.pdbx_description
1 polymer ?
#
loop_
_entity_poly.entity_id
_entity_poly.type
_entity_poly.pdbx_seq_one_letter_code
_entity_poly.pdbx_strand_id
1 'polypeptide(L)'
;LPEASCAFDGDYCFHVRRGDASRLMIYLCGGGVSWDRDSAKWPSVPETAEKYGHVGLYTVCADTRPEVMSITTGAESGFHSTTEENPLCGWSEIMIPYATGDFHTGTGDLTFTAADGSQRILHHHGYLNLQKILKIARELFPSVERLFICGESAGAFGTAALAGDIMDAFPECDDVTILADSALMSYDWSDSVRHIWQSPPHI
;
A
#
# COMPACT_ATOMS: atom_id res chain seq x y z
N LEU A 1 12.69 -0.55 -6.88
CA LEU A 1 12.80 -1.70 -5.98
C LEU A 1 12.97 -2.98 -6.83
N PRO A 2 14.18 -3.58 -6.86
CA PRO A 2 14.41 -4.78 -7.69
C PRO A 2 13.43 -5.91 -7.38
N GLU A 3 12.96 -6.60 -8.42
CA GLU A 3 12.00 -7.72 -8.33
C GLU A 3 10.65 -7.39 -7.68
N ALA A 4 10.36 -6.13 -7.41
CA ALA A 4 9.03 -5.68 -7.06
C ALA A 4 8.25 -5.34 -8.34
N SER A 5 6.94 -5.47 -8.30
CA SER A 5 6.11 -5.24 -9.48
C SER A 5 4.89 -4.38 -9.15
N CYS A 6 4.46 -3.66 -10.18
CA CYS A 6 3.15 -3.04 -10.23
C CYS A 6 2.12 -4.02 -10.78
N ALA A 7 0.85 -3.65 -10.74
CA ALA A 7 -0.25 -4.47 -11.24
C ALA A 7 -0.06 -4.92 -12.70
N PHE A 8 0.51 -4.08 -13.56
CA PHE A 8 0.70 -4.34 -14.99
C PHE A 8 2.15 -4.12 -15.44
N ASP A 9 3.07 -4.75 -14.76
CA ASP A 9 4.50 -4.55 -14.95
C ASP A 9 4.96 -3.11 -14.63
N GLY A 10 6.24 -2.86 -14.76
CA GLY A 10 6.86 -1.57 -14.49
C GLY A 10 7.58 -1.52 -13.15
N ASP A 11 8.40 -0.49 -13.02
CA ASP A 11 9.25 -0.29 -11.86
C ASP A 11 8.42 0.12 -10.65
N TYR A 12 8.45 -0.68 -9.60
CA TYR A 12 7.88 -0.32 -8.31
C TYR A 12 8.90 0.46 -7.48
N CYS A 13 8.45 1.52 -6.85
CA CYS A 13 9.25 2.30 -5.91
C CYS A 13 8.45 2.59 -4.64
N PHE A 14 9.15 2.99 -3.61
CA PHE A 14 8.59 3.52 -2.37
C PHE A 14 9.39 4.76 -1.95
N HIS A 15 8.84 5.54 -1.02
CA HIS A 15 9.43 6.81 -0.64
C HIS A 15 9.95 6.76 0.78
N VAL A 16 11.07 7.43 1.01
CA VAL A 16 11.67 7.57 2.33
C VAL A 16 11.92 9.04 2.60
N ARG A 17 11.30 9.57 3.64
CA ARG A 17 11.65 10.85 4.24
C ARG A 17 12.50 10.59 5.49
N ARG A 18 13.69 11.17 5.54
CA ARG A 18 14.55 11.05 6.70
C ARG A 18 14.28 12.19 7.68
N GLY A 19 14.00 11.81 8.92
CA GLY A 19 13.85 12.66 10.08
C GLY A 19 14.60 12.05 11.25
N ASP A 20 13.99 12.02 12.42
CA ASP A 20 14.50 11.31 13.59
C ASP A 20 14.48 9.80 13.33
N ALA A 21 15.65 9.17 13.37
CA ALA A 21 15.81 7.74 13.04
C ALA A 21 15.22 6.80 14.10
N SER A 22 14.98 7.30 15.32
CA SER A 22 14.34 6.53 16.39
C SER A 22 12.81 6.52 16.29
N ARG A 23 12.23 7.38 15.44
CA ARG A 23 10.77 7.53 15.26
C ARG A 23 10.41 7.32 13.80
N LEU A 24 9.70 6.24 13.51
CA LEU A 24 9.36 5.83 12.15
C LEU A 24 7.84 5.76 11.94
N MET A 25 7.38 6.43 10.92
CA MET A 25 6.05 6.23 10.36
C MET A 25 6.13 5.32 9.13
N ILE A 26 5.31 4.27 9.09
CA ILE A 26 5.09 3.44 7.90
C ILE A 26 3.66 3.68 7.44
N TYR A 27 3.52 4.29 6.27
CA TYR A 27 2.25 4.69 5.70
C TYR A 27 1.93 3.85 4.46
N LEU A 28 0.80 3.15 4.50
CA LEU A 28 0.26 2.40 3.38
C LEU A 28 -0.77 3.27 2.64
N CYS A 29 -0.47 3.60 1.39
CA CYS A 29 -1.37 4.40 0.55
C CYS A 29 -2.64 3.63 0.21
N GLY A 30 -3.76 4.36 0.06
CA GLY A 30 -4.98 3.83 -0.49
C GLY A 30 -5.03 3.90 -2.02
N GLY A 31 -6.11 3.38 -2.63
CA GLY A 31 -6.29 3.48 -4.08
C GLY A 31 -7.17 2.41 -4.73
N GLY A 32 -8.38 2.17 -4.25
CA GLY A 32 -9.29 1.23 -4.87
C GLY A 32 -8.92 -0.24 -4.65
N VAL A 33 -9.48 -1.13 -5.46
CA VAL A 33 -9.28 -2.59 -5.29
C VAL A 33 -9.64 -3.33 -6.58
N SER A 34 -8.91 -4.40 -6.88
CA SER A 34 -9.24 -5.41 -7.88
C SER A 34 -9.64 -6.70 -7.17
N TRP A 35 -10.93 -7.02 -7.13
CA TRP A 35 -11.43 -8.14 -6.32
C TRP A 35 -11.83 -9.37 -7.13
N ASP A 36 -11.90 -9.24 -8.46
CA ASP A 36 -12.25 -10.32 -9.37
C ASP A 36 -11.71 -10.06 -10.79
N ARG A 37 -12.03 -10.99 -11.70
CA ARG A 37 -11.61 -10.87 -13.12
C ARG A 37 -12.29 -9.73 -13.85
N ASP A 38 -13.45 -9.29 -13.41
CA ASP A 38 -14.17 -8.19 -14.01
C ASP A 38 -13.61 -6.84 -13.60
N SER A 39 -13.32 -6.66 -12.32
CA SER A 39 -12.70 -5.44 -11.79
C SER A 39 -11.28 -5.22 -12.33
N ALA A 40 -10.55 -6.30 -12.66
CA ALA A 40 -9.24 -6.25 -13.28
C ALA A 40 -9.22 -5.56 -14.65
N LYS A 41 -10.36 -5.53 -15.37
CA LYS A 41 -10.48 -4.87 -16.69
C LYS A 41 -10.50 -3.35 -16.59
N TRP A 42 -10.73 -2.80 -15.42
CA TRP A 42 -10.98 -1.36 -15.18
C TRP A 42 -10.01 -0.80 -14.13
N PRO A 43 -8.70 -0.88 -14.39
CA PRO A 43 -7.69 -0.52 -13.39
C PRO A 43 -7.51 0.99 -13.20
N SER A 44 -7.93 1.80 -14.17
CA SER A 44 -7.77 3.25 -14.09
C SER A 44 -9.01 3.94 -13.55
N VAL A 45 -8.80 5.12 -13.00
CA VAL A 45 -9.85 5.90 -12.31
C VAL A 45 -11.11 6.12 -13.13
N PRO A 46 -11.09 6.59 -14.39
CA PRO A 46 -12.32 6.86 -15.13
C PRO A 46 -13.17 5.62 -15.35
N GLU A 47 -12.57 4.56 -15.83
CA GLU A 47 -13.24 3.31 -16.14
C GLU A 47 -13.75 2.62 -14.89
N THR A 48 -12.99 2.66 -13.79
CA THR A 48 -13.41 2.07 -12.52
C THR A 48 -14.58 2.86 -11.93
N ALA A 49 -14.53 4.18 -11.95
CA ALA A 49 -15.62 5.02 -11.45
C ALA A 49 -16.91 4.85 -12.27
N GLU A 50 -16.82 4.74 -13.59
CA GLU A 50 -17.95 4.51 -14.47
C GLU A 50 -18.58 3.13 -14.23
N LYS A 51 -17.76 2.09 -14.14
CA LYS A 51 -18.23 0.70 -14.07
C LYS A 51 -18.71 0.29 -12.69
N TYR A 52 -18.02 0.73 -11.63
CA TYR A 52 -18.23 0.22 -10.26
C TYR A 52 -18.60 1.31 -9.26
N GLY A 53 -18.67 2.57 -9.68
CA GLY A 53 -19.01 3.68 -8.80
C GLY A 53 -17.93 4.06 -7.80
N HIS A 54 -16.69 3.60 -8.00
CA HIS A 54 -15.54 3.92 -7.16
C HIS A 54 -14.27 4.14 -7.98
N VAL A 55 -13.27 4.72 -7.35
CA VAL A 55 -12.00 5.08 -7.95
C VAL A 55 -10.96 4.00 -7.70
N GLY A 56 -10.35 3.48 -8.75
CA GLY A 56 -9.19 2.59 -8.65
C GLY A 56 -7.92 3.31 -9.09
N LEU A 57 -6.95 3.43 -8.18
CA LEU A 57 -5.67 4.10 -8.42
C LEU A 57 -4.47 3.14 -8.40
N TYR A 58 -4.72 1.85 -8.26
CA TYR A 58 -3.67 0.86 -8.07
C TYR A 58 -2.73 0.61 -9.26
N THR A 59 -2.97 1.31 -10.37
CA THR A 59 -2.06 1.29 -11.53
C THR A 59 -1.07 2.45 -11.56
N VAL A 60 -1.15 3.37 -10.62
CA VAL A 60 -0.31 4.60 -10.59
C VAL A 60 1.05 4.36 -9.93
N CYS A 61 1.49 3.15 -9.91
CA CYS A 61 2.67 2.66 -9.22
C CYS A 61 3.96 3.43 -9.51
N ALA A 62 4.27 3.58 -10.78
CA ALA A 62 5.54 4.19 -11.18
C ALA A 62 5.44 5.71 -11.34
N ASP A 63 4.27 6.28 -11.15
CA ASP A 63 4.11 7.72 -11.27
C ASP A 63 4.51 8.42 -9.97
N THR A 64 5.80 8.46 -9.76
CA THR A 64 6.44 9.08 -8.60
C THR A 64 6.70 10.55 -8.78
N ARG A 65 6.05 11.17 -9.76
CA ARG A 65 6.14 12.59 -9.96
C ARG A 65 5.71 13.34 -8.70
N PRO A 66 6.42 14.43 -8.34
CA PRO A 66 6.08 15.20 -7.15
C PRO A 66 4.62 15.62 -7.07
N GLU A 67 3.97 15.86 -8.23
CA GLU A 67 2.57 16.25 -8.30
C GLU A 67 1.62 15.14 -7.87
N VAL A 68 1.88 13.90 -8.29
CA VAL A 68 1.08 12.74 -7.87
C VAL A 68 1.32 12.45 -6.38
N MET A 69 2.56 12.58 -5.94
CA MET A 69 2.93 12.43 -4.54
C MET A 69 2.23 13.47 -3.64
N SER A 70 2.15 14.73 -4.06
CA SER A 70 1.46 15.76 -3.28
C SER A 70 -0.05 15.51 -3.18
N ILE A 71 -0.66 14.92 -4.20
CA ILE A 71 -2.09 14.58 -4.20
C ILE A 71 -2.37 13.36 -3.31
N THR A 72 -1.51 12.33 -3.37
CA THR A 72 -1.72 11.08 -2.64
C THR A 72 -1.21 11.12 -1.21
N THR A 73 -0.26 11.98 -0.88
CA THR A 73 0.38 12.03 0.44
C THR A 73 -0.10 13.19 1.30
N GLY A 74 -0.80 14.16 0.71
CA GLY A 74 -1.15 15.38 1.43
C GLY A 74 0.07 16.03 2.08
N ALA A 75 1.20 16.12 1.36
CA ALA A 75 2.51 16.53 1.89
C ALA A 75 2.50 17.84 2.68
N GLU A 76 1.47 18.63 2.55
CA GLU A 76 1.24 19.86 3.31
C GLU A 76 0.10 19.74 4.34
N SER A 77 -0.48 18.56 4.53
CA SER A 77 -1.59 18.35 5.43
C SER A 77 -1.58 16.96 6.10
N GLY A 78 -2.36 16.78 7.16
CA GLY A 78 -2.51 15.53 7.88
C GLY A 78 -1.20 14.99 8.45
N PHE A 79 -1.01 13.70 8.40
CA PHE A 79 0.15 13.01 8.99
C PHE A 79 1.48 13.39 8.32
N HIS A 80 1.45 13.80 7.07
CA HIS A 80 2.63 14.12 6.27
C HIS A 80 3.09 15.58 6.42
N SER A 81 2.28 16.41 7.10
CA SER A 81 2.61 17.81 7.33
C SER A 81 3.93 17.97 8.09
N THR A 82 4.75 18.89 7.63
CA THR A 82 6.03 19.23 8.25
C THR A 82 5.93 20.43 9.21
N THR A 83 4.71 20.92 9.49
CA THR A 83 4.49 22.02 10.43
C THR A 83 4.63 21.54 11.88
N GLU A 84 5.02 22.45 12.77
CA GLU A 84 5.25 22.12 14.18
C GLU A 84 3.98 21.68 14.93
N GLU A 85 2.81 22.02 14.42
CA GLU A 85 1.52 21.58 14.96
C GLU A 85 1.24 20.08 14.72
N ASN A 86 1.91 19.47 13.74
CA ASN A 86 1.79 18.04 13.51
C ASN A 86 2.64 17.25 14.53
N PRO A 87 2.03 16.39 15.37
CA PRO A 87 2.79 15.59 16.34
C PRO A 87 3.78 14.62 15.69
N LEU A 88 3.65 14.33 14.39
CA LEU A 88 4.57 13.52 13.61
C LEU A 88 5.64 14.36 12.87
N CYS A 89 5.66 15.68 13.09
CA CYS A 89 6.69 16.52 12.53
C CYS A 89 8.08 16.03 12.98
N GLY A 90 8.99 15.94 12.00
CA GLY A 90 10.35 15.46 12.24
C GLY A 90 10.53 13.95 12.39
N TRP A 91 9.46 13.16 12.28
CA TRP A 91 9.60 11.70 12.19
C TRP A 91 10.20 11.29 10.84
N SER A 92 10.92 10.17 10.84
CA SER A 92 11.21 9.46 9.60
C SER A 92 9.95 8.81 9.06
N GLU A 93 9.85 8.71 7.74
CA GLU A 93 8.68 8.15 7.09
C GLU A 93 9.08 7.21 5.96
N ILE A 94 8.41 6.06 5.90
CA ILE A 94 8.36 5.18 4.73
C ILE A 94 6.93 5.20 4.23
N MET A 95 6.76 5.65 2.99
CA MET A 95 5.49 5.63 2.31
C MET A 95 5.49 4.56 1.24
N ILE A 96 4.48 3.68 1.30
CA ILE A 96 4.30 2.52 0.44
C ILE A 96 3.17 2.81 -0.54
N PRO A 97 3.48 3.14 -1.81
CA PRO A 97 2.48 3.40 -2.83
C PRO A 97 1.61 2.17 -3.08
N TYR A 98 0.33 2.41 -3.34
CA TYR A 98 -0.63 1.35 -3.66
C TYR A 98 -0.66 1.10 -5.17
N ALA A 99 -0.27 -0.08 -5.59
CA ALA A 99 -0.02 -0.34 -7.00
C ALA A 99 -0.45 -1.73 -7.50
N THR A 100 -1.11 -2.51 -6.66
CA THR A 100 -1.36 -3.93 -6.92
C THR A 100 -2.81 -4.36 -6.75
N GLY A 101 -3.69 -3.47 -6.29
CA GLY A 101 -5.13 -3.67 -6.21
C GLY A 101 -5.61 -4.72 -5.20
N ASP A 102 -4.81 -5.05 -4.17
CA ASP A 102 -4.95 -6.21 -3.30
C ASP A 102 -4.84 -5.88 -1.79
N PHE A 103 -5.10 -4.62 -1.42
CA PHE A 103 -4.92 -4.12 -0.04
C PHE A 103 -3.52 -4.34 0.52
N HIS A 104 -2.48 -4.34 -0.34
CA HIS A 104 -1.09 -4.67 0.00
C HIS A 104 -0.85 -6.12 0.47
N THR A 105 -1.81 -7.03 0.30
CA THR A 105 -1.76 -8.38 0.90
C THR A 105 -1.45 -9.49 -0.07
N GLY A 106 -1.52 -9.26 -1.37
CA GLY A 106 -1.45 -10.32 -2.38
C GLY A 106 -0.04 -10.83 -2.69
N THR A 107 0.00 -12.07 -3.18
CA THR A 107 1.20 -12.75 -3.68
C THR A 107 1.01 -13.39 -5.05
N GLY A 108 -0.20 -13.28 -5.63
CA GLY A 108 -0.61 -14.03 -6.81
C GLY A 108 -0.70 -13.23 -8.10
N ASP A 109 -0.87 -13.96 -9.19
CA ASP A 109 -1.11 -13.44 -10.52
C ASP A 109 -2.50 -13.78 -11.00
N LEU A 110 -3.25 -12.80 -11.49
CA LEU A 110 -4.57 -12.98 -12.06
C LEU A 110 -4.51 -12.82 -13.59
N THR A 111 -4.72 -13.90 -14.34
CA THR A 111 -4.92 -13.83 -15.79
C THR A 111 -6.37 -13.46 -16.09
N PHE A 112 -6.58 -12.45 -16.92
CA PHE A 112 -7.90 -11.99 -17.33
C PHE A 112 -7.92 -11.59 -18.80
N THR A 113 -9.13 -11.48 -19.39
CA THR A 113 -9.32 -10.95 -20.74
C THR A 113 -9.65 -9.46 -20.64
N ALA A 114 -8.79 -8.61 -21.18
CA ALA A 114 -8.99 -7.17 -21.22
C ALA A 114 -10.16 -6.76 -22.13
N ALA A 115 -10.60 -5.50 -22.06
CA ALA A 115 -11.71 -4.99 -22.85
C ALA A 115 -11.46 -5.06 -24.38
N ASP A 116 -10.19 -5.04 -24.81
CA ASP A 116 -9.77 -5.19 -26.20
C ASP A 116 -9.69 -6.65 -26.67
N GLY A 117 -10.03 -7.61 -25.82
CA GLY A 117 -9.97 -9.06 -26.08
C GLY A 117 -8.60 -9.69 -25.85
N SER A 118 -7.57 -8.94 -25.50
CA SER A 118 -6.23 -9.48 -25.21
C SER A 118 -6.19 -10.18 -23.84
N GLN A 119 -5.34 -11.21 -23.74
CA GLN A 119 -5.03 -11.80 -22.45
C GLN A 119 -3.98 -10.94 -21.76
N ARG A 120 -4.22 -10.61 -20.47
CA ARG A 120 -3.30 -9.85 -19.63
C ARG A 120 -3.14 -10.52 -18.27
N ILE A 121 -2.06 -10.20 -17.59
CA ILE A 121 -1.80 -10.59 -16.21
C ILE A 121 -1.86 -9.33 -15.35
N LEU A 122 -2.55 -9.44 -14.21
CA LEU A 122 -2.52 -8.46 -13.14
C LEU A 122 -1.76 -9.08 -11.97
N HIS A 123 -0.70 -8.40 -11.54
CA HIS A 123 0.16 -8.84 -10.45
C HIS A 123 -0.38 -8.30 -9.11
N HIS A 124 -0.97 -9.18 -8.31
CA HIS A 124 -1.35 -8.91 -6.94
C HIS A 124 -0.15 -9.20 -6.02
N HIS A 125 0.87 -8.34 -6.05
CA HIS A 125 2.14 -8.54 -5.36
C HIS A 125 2.34 -7.59 -4.18
N GLY A 126 1.28 -7.06 -3.61
CA GLY A 126 1.37 -6.09 -2.52
C GLY A 126 2.14 -6.59 -1.32
N TYR A 127 1.90 -7.83 -0.90
CA TYR A 127 2.65 -8.47 0.19
C TYR A 127 4.12 -8.69 -0.15
N LEU A 128 4.41 -9.17 -1.35
CA LEU A 128 5.78 -9.39 -1.80
C LEU A 128 6.59 -8.08 -1.84
N ASN A 129 5.95 -7.00 -2.28
CA ASN A 129 6.54 -5.67 -2.28
C ASN A 129 6.78 -5.18 -0.85
N LEU A 130 5.79 -5.34 0.05
CA LEU A 130 5.92 -4.98 1.45
C LEU A 130 7.12 -5.69 2.11
N GLN A 131 7.25 -7.01 1.95
CA GLN A 131 8.34 -7.76 2.55
C GLN A 131 9.72 -7.24 2.12
N LYS A 132 9.87 -6.86 0.85
CA LYS A 132 11.11 -6.26 0.34
C LYS A 132 11.35 -4.87 0.95
N ILE A 133 10.30 -4.08 1.08
CA ILE A 133 10.40 -2.75 1.71
C ILE A 133 10.78 -2.88 3.17
N LEU A 134 10.17 -3.79 3.93
CA LEU A 134 10.47 -3.99 5.35
C LEU A 134 11.92 -4.41 5.58
N LYS A 135 12.47 -5.24 4.70
CA LYS A 135 13.90 -5.59 4.75
C LYS A 135 14.80 -4.36 4.61
N ILE A 136 14.51 -3.50 3.63
CA ILE A 136 15.25 -2.25 3.41
C ILE A 136 15.00 -1.27 4.57
N ALA A 137 13.77 -1.18 5.06
CA ALA A 137 13.39 -0.31 6.17
C ALA A 137 14.22 -0.61 7.42
N ARG A 138 14.40 -1.90 7.74
CA ARG A 138 15.22 -2.34 8.87
C ARG A 138 16.70 -1.95 8.71
N GLU A 139 17.23 -2.03 7.48
CA GLU A 139 18.60 -1.59 7.19
C GLU A 139 18.76 -0.07 7.33
N LEU A 140 17.74 0.69 6.90
CA LEU A 140 17.75 2.16 6.97
C LEU A 140 17.51 2.71 8.39
N PHE A 141 16.73 2.00 9.19
CA PHE A 141 16.27 2.38 10.53
C PHE A 141 16.49 1.23 11.53
N PRO A 142 17.73 0.92 11.89
CA PRO A 142 18.05 -0.26 12.72
C PRO A 142 17.67 -0.11 14.20
N SER A 143 17.30 1.08 14.66
CA SER A 143 17.07 1.40 16.07
C SER A 143 15.80 2.23 16.25
N VAL A 144 14.67 1.72 15.75
CA VAL A 144 13.36 2.36 15.92
C VAL A 144 12.88 2.14 17.36
N GLU A 145 12.59 3.23 18.06
CA GLU A 145 12.03 3.22 19.42
C GLU A 145 10.52 3.47 19.43
N ARG A 146 10.02 4.18 18.42
CA ARG A 146 8.60 4.49 18.25
C ARG A 146 8.16 4.25 16.82
N LEU A 147 7.15 3.41 16.65
CA LEU A 147 6.62 3.01 15.35
C LEU A 147 5.15 3.44 15.21
N PHE A 148 4.85 4.20 14.16
CA PHE A 148 3.50 4.55 13.78
C PHE A 148 3.15 3.88 12.46
N ILE A 149 2.24 2.90 12.49
CA ILE A 149 1.76 2.17 11.32
C ILE A 149 0.39 2.72 10.96
N CYS A 150 0.25 3.25 9.76
CA CYS A 150 -1.02 3.84 9.35
C CYS A 150 -1.28 3.69 7.86
N GLY A 151 -2.53 3.90 7.49
CA GLY A 151 -2.96 3.90 6.10
C GLY A 151 -4.41 4.31 5.97
N GLU A 152 -4.78 4.72 4.76
CA GLU A 152 -6.13 5.17 4.44
C GLU A 152 -6.80 4.27 3.39
N SER A 153 -8.13 4.17 3.40
CA SER A 153 -8.89 3.44 2.40
C SER A 153 -8.34 2.02 2.17
N ALA A 154 -7.89 1.65 0.97
CA ALA A 154 -7.22 0.37 0.69
C ALA A 154 -5.98 0.15 1.58
N GLY A 155 -5.23 1.21 1.89
CA GLY A 155 -4.09 1.16 2.81
C GLY A 155 -4.49 0.92 4.25
N ALA A 156 -5.69 1.35 4.67
CA ALA A 156 -6.21 1.05 6.00
C ALA A 156 -6.55 -0.44 6.16
N PHE A 157 -7.11 -1.08 5.11
CA PHE A 157 -7.25 -2.54 5.08
C PHE A 157 -5.90 -3.24 5.19
N GLY A 158 -4.91 -2.77 4.40
CA GLY A 158 -3.53 -3.26 4.49
C GLY A 158 -2.94 -3.06 5.88
N THR A 159 -3.13 -1.89 6.49
CA THR A 159 -2.67 -1.61 7.86
C THR A 159 -3.26 -2.60 8.86
N ALA A 160 -4.58 -2.85 8.79
CA ALA A 160 -5.24 -3.78 9.70
C ALA A 160 -4.75 -5.23 9.53
N ALA A 161 -4.50 -5.65 8.29
CA ALA A 161 -4.06 -7.01 7.98
C ALA A 161 -2.57 -7.25 8.27
N LEU A 162 -1.71 -6.23 8.06
CA LEU A 162 -0.26 -6.37 7.99
C LEU A 162 0.50 -5.73 9.15
N ALA A 163 -0.21 -5.15 10.13
CA ALA A 163 0.44 -4.54 11.29
C ALA A 163 1.38 -5.52 12.01
N GLY A 164 0.98 -6.80 12.12
CA GLY A 164 1.81 -7.85 12.71
C GLY A 164 3.12 -8.05 11.96
N ASP A 165 3.07 -8.20 10.63
CA ASP A 165 4.27 -8.35 9.78
C ASP A 165 5.21 -7.14 9.90
N ILE A 166 4.62 -5.94 9.98
CA ILE A 166 5.40 -4.70 10.12
C ILE A 166 6.07 -4.66 11.51
N MET A 167 5.36 -5.01 12.57
CA MET A 167 5.91 -5.07 13.93
C MET A 167 7.02 -6.12 14.03
N ASP A 168 6.86 -7.27 13.38
CA ASP A 168 7.87 -8.34 13.35
C ASP A 168 9.18 -7.89 12.67
N ALA A 169 9.11 -6.90 11.79
CA ALA A 169 10.31 -6.30 11.21
C ALA A 169 11.07 -5.40 12.20
N PHE A 170 10.46 -4.95 13.30
CA PHE A 170 11.05 -4.09 14.31
C PHE A 170 10.83 -4.66 15.73
N PRO A 171 11.32 -5.86 16.01
CA PRO A 171 10.99 -6.61 17.24
C PRO A 171 11.51 -5.97 18.53
N GLU A 172 12.41 -5.00 18.43
CA GLU A 172 12.92 -4.26 19.58
C GLU A 172 12.09 -2.99 19.91
N CYS A 173 11.07 -2.68 19.08
CA CYS A 173 10.22 -1.51 19.28
C CYS A 173 8.95 -1.89 20.03
N ASP A 174 8.84 -1.42 21.28
CA ASP A 174 7.67 -1.68 22.14
C ASP A 174 6.61 -0.55 22.08
N ASP A 175 6.97 0.66 21.60
CA ASP A 175 6.05 1.80 21.47
C ASP A 175 5.47 1.83 20.05
N VAL A 176 4.37 1.10 19.83
CA VAL A 176 3.72 0.98 18.53
C VAL A 176 2.30 1.57 18.59
N THR A 177 2.01 2.44 17.63
CA THR A 177 0.67 2.97 17.39
C THR A 177 0.18 2.55 16.01
N ILE A 178 -1.05 2.05 15.93
CA ILE A 178 -1.67 1.60 14.67
C ILE A 178 -2.92 2.42 14.40
N LEU A 179 -3.05 2.96 13.20
CA LEU A 179 -4.22 3.70 12.75
C LEU A 179 -4.66 3.27 11.35
N ALA A 180 -5.78 2.57 11.26
CA ALA A 180 -6.46 2.24 10.02
C ALA A 180 -7.59 3.24 9.78
N ASP A 181 -7.38 4.19 8.85
CA ASP A 181 -8.33 5.26 8.58
C ASP A 181 -9.20 4.96 7.37
N SER A 182 -10.52 5.13 7.52
CA SER A 182 -11.49 5.00 6.42
C SER A 182 -11.60 3.60 5.80
N ALA A 183 -11.38 2.55 6.60
CA ALA A 183 -11.65 1.16 6.23
C ALA A 183 -12.95 0.67 6.86
N LEU A 184 -13.96 0.40 6.03
CA LEU A 184 -15.21 -0.21 6.48
C LEU A 184 -15.29 -1.67 6.03
N MET A 185 -15.22 -2.60 6.97
CA MET A 185 -15.32 -4.05 6.73
C MET A 185 -16.77 -4.48 6.55
N SER A 186 -17.45 -3.97 5.51
CA SER A 186 -18.84 -4.33 5.18
C SER A 186 -18.96 -5.43 4.12
N TYR A 187 -17.83 -5.83 3.52
CA TYR A 187 -17.76 -6.86 2.49
C TYR A 187 -17.02 -8.08 2.98
N ASP A 188 -17.43 -9.27 2.51
CA ASP A 188 -16.67 -10.50 2.66
C ASP A 188 -15.60 -10.58 1.55
N TRP A 189 -14.37 -10.35 1.91
CA TRP A 189 -13.20 -10.40 1.02
C TRP A 189 -12.56 -11.78 0.93
N SER A 190 -13.11 -12.80 1.60
CA SER A 190 -12.46 -14.11 1.74
C SER A 190 -12.13 -14.78 0.40
N ASP A 191 -13.00 -14.64 -0.61
CA ASP A 191 -12.76 -15.19 -1.94
C ASP A 191 -11.62 -14.45 -2.65
N SER A 192 -11.62 -13.10 -2.60
CA SER A 192 -10.55 -12.28 -3.17
C SER A 192 -9.21 -12.57 -2.52
N VAL A 193 -9.17 -12.59 -1.17
CA VAL A 193 -7.96 -12.86 -0.40
C VAL A 193 -7.35 -14.21 -0.74
N ARG A 194 -8.19 -15.27 -0.81
CA ARG A 194 -7.72 -16.66 -0.99
C ARG A 194 -7.45 -17.03 -2.45
N HIS A 195 -8.31 -16.60 -3.36
CA HIS A 195 -8.33 -17.13 -4.73
C HIS A 195 -7.89 -16.13 -5.79
N ILE A 196 -8.03 -14.83 -5.53
CA ILE A 196 -7.63 -13.78 -6.47
C ILE A 196 -6.26 -13.23 -6.09
N TRP A 197 -6.09 -12.76 -4.87
CA TRP A 197 -4.82 -12.17 -4.40
C TRP A 197 -3.83 -13.23 -3.90
N GLN A 198 -4.32 -14.40 -3.53
CA GLN A 198 -3.51 -15.49 -2.97
C GLN A 198 -2.66 -14.99 -1.79
N SER A 199 -3.29 -14.23 -0.91
CA SER A 199 -2.65 -13.68 0.28
C SER A 199 -2.11 -14.79 1.19
N PRO A 200 -1.07 -14.53 2.01
CA PRO A 200 -0.57 -15.50 2.97
C PRO A 200 -1.65 -16.01 3.93
N PRO A 201 -1.58 -17.26 4.40
CA PRO A 201 -2.65 -17.88 5.20
C PRO A 201 -2.94 -17.22 6.56
N HIS A 202 -2.04 -16.37 7.05
CA HIS A 202 -2.19 -15.66 8.32
C HIS A 202 -2.96 -14.33 8.18
N ILE A 203 -3.28 -13.94 6.92
CA ILE A 203 -4.07 -12.73 6.58
C ILE A 203 -5.58 -13.11 6.33
#